data_14f167cb190a036a13d33e6f313290c4
#
_entry.id   14f167cb190a036a13d33e6f313290c4
#
_cell.length_a   1.000
_cell.length_b   1.000
_cell.length_c   1.000
_cell.angle_alpha   90.00
_cell.angle_beta   90.00
_cell.angle_gamma   90.00
#
_symmetry.space_group_name_H-M   'P 1'
#
loop_
_entity.id
_entity.type
_entity.pdbx_description
1 polymer ?
#
loop_
_entity_poly.entity_id
_entity_poly.type
_entity_poly.pdbx_seq_one_letter_code
_entity_poly.pdbx_strand_id
1 'polypeptide(L)'
;ISLGADPGVAVKAACHNAARYFLLNNRGAIAPGYLGDFVIIDDFQHFEIEMVYKRGVLMYDGQLRDFPAPEIDPYLVKRAHDTFHVAHLTAEDFSDGRPHAVIGMIPGEIVTQDAGYADHADPEQDILKIAVIERHKNTHHIGLGYIKGYGLKRGAVATSISHDSHNIIVVGATDEDMAAAANRIVENRGGITVMENGQVLGEVTLSIAGIMSDDSLVMVNSALEDAKDEAFGLGVSRGIDPFMTLSFMALPVIPSLRITTRGVFDVSSQRYI
;
A
#
# COMPACT_ATOMS: atom_id res chain seq x y z
N ILE A 1 4.26 -18.20 -19.59
CA ILE A 1 5.05 -19.22 -20.28
C ILE A 1 5.39 -20.33 -19.31
N SER A 2 6.01 -20.06 -18.18
CA SER A 2 6.36 -21.05 -17.14
C SER A 2 5.19 -21.92 -16.65
N LEU A 3 3.96 -21.43 -16.77
CA LEU A 3 2.72 -22.15 -16.45
C LEU A 3 2.12 -22.91 -17.63
N GLY A 4 2.84 -23.05 -18.76
CA GLY A 4 2.43 -23.84 -19.92
C GLY A 4 1.70 -23.06 -21.03
N ALA A 5 1.68 -21.71 -20.97
CA ALA A 5 1.15 -20.92 -22.09
C ALA A 5 2.10 -20.98 -23.29
N ASP A 6 1.51 -21.04 -24.51
CA ASP A 6 2.30 -20.91 -25.73
C ASP A 6 3.03 -19.56 -25.76
N PRO A 7 4.37 -19.55 -26.01
CA PRO A 7 5.17 -18.32 -25.97
C PRO A 7 4.68 -17.25 -26.95
N GLY A 8 4.30 -17.63 -28.18
CA GLY A 8 3.81 -16.68 -29.18
C GLY A 8 2.49 -16.04 -28.76
N VAL A 9 1.59 -16.81 -28.13
CA VAL A 9 0.33 -16.30 -27.57
C VAL A 9 0.59 -15.38 -26.40
N ALA A 10 1.48 -15.76 -25.48
CA ALA A 10 1.81 -14.96 -24.30
C ALA A 10 2.43 -13.61 -24.67
N VAL A 11 3.43 -13.61 -25.56
CA VAL A 11 4.07 -12.38 -26.05
C VAL A 11 3.09 -11.50 -26.84
N LYS A 12 2.26 -12.10 -27.69
CA LYS A 12 1.23 -11.35 -28.43
C LYS A 12 0.22 -10.70 -27.48
N ALA A 13 -0.20 -11.40 -26.43
CA ALA A 13 -1.12 -10.86 -25.44
C ALA A 13 -0.50 -9.69 -24.66
N ALA A 14 0.74 -9.86 -24.19
CA ALA A 14 1.43 -8.83 -23.41
C ALA A 14 1.84 -7.59 -24.23
N CYS A 15 2.20 -7.75 -25.51
CA CYS A 15 2.72 -6.66 -26.33
C CYS A 15 1.67 -6.12 -27.32
N HIS A 16 1.32 -6.91 -28.33
CA HIS A 16 0.48 -6.44 -29.43
C HIS A 16 -0.96 -6.17 -29.00
N ASN A 17 -1.58 -7.10 -28.28
CA ASN A 17 -2.98 -6.94 -27.88
C ASN A 17 -3.14 -5.79 -26.87
N ALA A 18 -2.22 -5.67 -25.92
CA ALA A 18 -2.21 -4.54 -24.97
C ALA A 18 -2.05 -3.20 -25.71
N ALA A 19 -1.09 -3.10 -26.63
CA ALA A 19 -0.90 -1.89 -27.43
C ALA A 19 -2.15 -1.53 -28.25
N ARG A 20 -2.80 -2.51 -28.86
CA ARG A 20 -4.05 -2.32 -29.62
C ARG A 20 -5.21 -1.88 -28.75
N TYR A 21 -5.37 -2.49 -27.58
CA TYR A 21 -6.43 -2.12 -26.62
C TYR A 21 -6.31 -0.66 -26.15
N PHE A 22 -5.09 -0.22 -25.86
CA PHE A 22 -4.83 1.15 -25.40
C PHE A 22 -4.58 2.14 -26.57
N LEU A 23 -4.83 1.76 -27.83
CA LEU A 23 -4.67 2.59 -29.02
C LEU A 23 -3.25 3.14 -29.21
N LEU A 24 -2.24 2.39 -28.76
CA LEU A 24 -0.82 2.71 -28.97
C LEU A 24 -0.40 2.27 -30.37
N ASN A 25 -0.76 3.05 -31.39
CA ASN A 25 -0.71 2.66 -32.81
C ASN A 25 0.69 2.37 -33.35
N ASN A 26 1.75 2.79 -32.70
CA ASN A 26 3.14 2.61 -33.13
C ASN A 26 3.97 1.78 -32.14
N ARG A 27 3.31 0.90 -31.35
CA ARG A 27 3.94 0.01 -30.35
C ARG A 27 3.37 -1.40 -30.44
N GLY A 28 4.04 -2.34 -29.74
CA GLY A 28 3.57 -3.72 -29.59
C GLY A 28 3.92 -4.66 -30.72
N ALA A 29 4.74 -4.21 -31.68
CA ALA A 29 5.33 -5.05 -32.73
C ALA A 29 6.65 -4.46 -33.22
N ILE A 30 7.52 -5.28 -33.78
CA ILE A 30 8.71 -4.86 -34.51
C ILE A 30 8.31 -4.75 -35.98
N ALA A 31 8.03 -3.54 -36.43
CA ALA A 31 7.56 -3.26 -37.78
C ALA A 31 7.97 -1.87 -38.27
N PRO A 32 8.02 -1.63 -39.59
CA PRO A 32 8.27 -0.30 -40.14
C PRO A 32 7.26 0.74 -39.59
N GLY A 33 7.75 1.90 -39.15
CA GLY A 33 6.92 2.96 -38.57
C GLY A 33 6.59 2.80 -37.07
N TYR A 34 6.97 1.67 -36.46
CA TYR A 34 6.86 1.48 -35.01
C TYR A 34 8.06 2.04 -34.29
N LEU A 35 7.87 2.39 -33.01
CA LEU A 35 8.98 2.78 -32.13
C LEU A 35 9.90 1.59 -31.88
N GLY A 36 11.20 1.84 -31.84
CA GLY A 36 12.22 0.83 -31.52
C GLY A 36 12.25 0.49 -30.03
N ASP A 37 11.11 0.08 -29.49
CA ASP A 37 10.95 -0.39 -28.11
C ASP A 37 10.90 -1.92 -28.15
N PHE A 38 11.99 -2.61 -27.80
CA PHE A 38 12.06 -4.07 -27.80
C PHE A 38 13.06 -4.58 -26.79
N VAL A 39 12.89 -5.86 -26.43
CA VAL A 39 13.84 -6.61 -25.59
C VAL A 39 14.45 -7.74 -26.40
N ILE A 40 15.70 -8.08 -26.11
CA ILE A 40 16.36 -9.29 -26.56
C ILE A 40 16.44 -10.23 -25.36
N ILE A 41 15.99 -11.45 -25.57
CA ILE A 41 15.98 -12.50 -24.56
C ILE A 41 16.81 -13.71 -25.06
N ASP A 42 17.27 -14.53 -24.12
CA ASP A 42 17.97 -15.78 -24.41
C ASP A 42 17.09 -16.77 -25.16
N ASP A 43 15.99 -17.18 -24.52
CA ASP A 43 14.97 -18.05 -25.09
C ASP A 43 13.60 -17.83 -24.41
N PHE A 44 12.58 -18.58 -24.87
CA PHE A 44 11.24 -18.48 -24.30
C PHE A 44 11.00 -19.35 -23.04
N GLN A 45 11.95 -20.22 -22.66
CA GLN A 45 11.80 -21.06 -21.47
C GLN A 45 12.29 -20.32 -20.23
N HIS A 46 13.47 -19.73 -20.29
CA HIS A 46 14.10 -19.00 -19.18
C HIS A 46 13.62 -17.55 -19.17
N PHE A 47 13.44 -16.96 -20.35
CA PHE A 47 13.01 -15.57 -20.54
C PHE A 47 13.94 -14.55 -19.87
N GLU A 48 15.26 -14.83 -19.90
CA GLU A 48 16.26 -13.92 -19.38
C GLU A 48 16.47 -12.76 -20.35
N ILE A 49 16.41 -11.53 -19.81
CA ILE A 49 16.56 -10.30 -20.60
C ILE A 49 18.05 -10.00 -20.77
N GLU A 50 18.56 -10.14 -21.99
CA GLU A 50 19.94 -9.78 -22.33
C GLU A 50 20.09 -8.30 -22.64
N MET A 51 19.16 -7.72 -23.42
CA MET A 51 19.21 -6.31 -23.79
C MET A 51 17.82 -5.67 -23.82
N VAL A 52 17.76 -4.38 -23.50
CA VAL A 52 16.55 -3.56 -23.62
C VAL A 52 16.85 -2.33 -24.48
N TYR A 53 16.02 -2.12 -25.49
CA TYR A 53 16.04 -0.93 -26.33
C TYR A 53 14.79 -0.10 -26.13
N LYS A 54 14.97 1.23 -26.01
CA LYS A 54 13.91 2.22 -25.91
C LYS A 54 14.08 3.28 -26.98
N ARG A 55 13.12 3.38 -27.91
CA ARG A 55 13.22 4.26 -29.08
C ARG A 55 14.52 4.08 -29.87
N GLY A 56 15.01 2.84 -29.99
CA GLY A 56 16.24 2.52 -30.68
C GLY A 56 17.53 2.78 -29.88
N VAL A 57 17.43 3.29 -28.65
CA VAL A 57 18.58 3.52 -27.77
C VAL A 57 18.74 2.33 -26.82
N LEU A 58 19.96 1.80 -26.70
CA LEU A 58 20.29 0.74 -25.75
C LEU A 58 20.19 1.27 -24.32
N MET A 59 19.32 0.65 -23.51
CA MET A 59 19.07 1.04 -22.12
C MET A 59 19.64 0.03 -21.11
N TYR A 60 19.80 -1.22 -21.52
CA TYR A 60 20.29 -2.30 -20.67
C TYR A 60 21.01 -3.36 -21.52
N ASP A 61 22.16 -3.84 -21.04
CA ASP A 61 22.94 -4.94 -21.61
C ASP A 61 23.71 -5.70 -20.50
N GLY A 62 22.99 -6.08 -19.45
CA GLY A 62 23.56 -6.59 -18.19
C GLY A 62 23.75 -5.47 -17.15
N GLN A 63 23.81 -4.22 -17.60
CA GLN A 63 23.84 -3.03 -16.73
C GLN A 63 22.86 -1.98 -17.25
N LEU A 64 22.11 -1.37 -16.34
CA LEU A 64 21.24 -0.25 -16.70
C LEU A 64 22.09 0.94 -17.15
N ARG A 65 21.78 1.49 -18.34
CA ARG A 65 22.46 2.66 -18.87
C ARG A 65 21.91 3.94 -18.23
N ASP A 66 22.81 4.86 -17.92
CA ASP A 66 22.40 6.18 -17.47
C ASP A 66 21.66 6.91 -18.61
N PHE A 67 20.54 7.49 -18.27
CA PHE A 67 19.83 8.41 -19.15
C PHE A 67 19.48 9.68 -18.38
N PRO A 68 19.48 10.84 -19.02
CA PRO A 68 19.19 12.08 -18.35
C PRO A 68 17.78 12.03 -17.76
N ALA A 69 17.68 12.29 -16.46
CA ALA A 69 16.40 12.48 -15.82
C ALA A 69 15.66 13.66 -16.50
N PRO A 70 14.36 13.56 -16.75
CA PRO A 70 13.61 14.70 -17.28
C PRO A 70 13.64 15.84 -16.27
N GLU A 71 13.77 17.07 -16.77
CA GLU A 71 13.53 18.24 -15.93
C GLU A 71 12.07 18.26 -15.50
N ILE A 72 11.84 18.25 -14.20
CA ILE A 72 10.48 18.31 -13.64
C ILE A 72 10.28 19.73 -13.10
N ASP A 73 9.12 20.32 -13.40
CA ASP A 73 8.74 21.64 -12.87
C ASP A 73 8.83 21.62 -11.32
N PRO A 74 9.65 22.47 -10.70
CA PRO A 74 9.78 22.54 -9.24
C PRO A 74 8.46 22.75 -8.50
N TYR A 75 7.49 23.42 -9.13
CA TYR A 75 6.15 23.59 -8.59
C TYR A 75 5.40 22.26 -8.47
N LEU A 76 5.51 21.37 -9.47
CA LEU A 76 4.92 20.03 -9.42
C LEU A 76 5.58 19.16 -8.36
N VAL A 77 6.92 19.24 -8.25
CA VAL A 77 7.67 18.53 -7.20
C VAL A 77 7.17 18.97 -5.82
N LYS A 78 7.11 20.28 -5.56
CA LYS A 78 6.61 20.81 -4.30
C LYS A 78 5.20 20.31 -3.99
N ARG A 79 4.29 20.37 -4.95
CA ARG A 79 2.90 19.89 -4.77
C ARG A 79 2.82 18.39 -4.48
N ALA A 80 3.68 17.59 -5.10
CA ALA A 80 3.70 16.15 -4.88
C ALA A 80 4.15 15.78 -3.46
N HIS A 81 4.99 16.62 -2.84
CA HIS A 81 5.44 16.43 -1.45
C HIS A 81 4.57 17.13 -0.40
N ASP A 82 3.68 18.04 -0.80
CA ASP A 82 2.81 18.79 0.10
C ASP A 82 1.38 18.23 0.07
N THR A 83 1.24 17.02 0.60
CA THR A 83 -0.04 16.27 0.54
C THR A 83 -0.52 15.78 1.91
N PHE A 84 0.17 16.16 3.00
CA PHE A 84 -0.22 15.81 4.36
C PHE A 84 -0.60 17.08 5.14
N HIS A 85 -1.88 17.18 5.43
CA HIS A 85 -2.46 18.29 6.19
C HIS A 85 -3.21 17.71 7.40
N VAL A 86 -2.43 17.28 8.41
CA VAL A 86 -2.93 16.62 9.62
C VAL A 86 -2.36 17.35 10.84
N ALA A 87 -3.21 17.70 11.79
CA ALA A 87 -2.77 18.16 13.10
C ALA A 87 -2.07 17.04 13.87
N HIS A 88 -1.22 17.39 14.83
CA HIS A 88 -0.58 16.41 15.67
C HIS A 88 -1.62 15.56 16.41
N LEU A 89 -1.46 14.26 16.37
CA LEU A 89 -2.35 13.27 16.95
C LEU A 89 -1.86 12.85 18.32
N THR A 90 -2.81 12.62 19.23
CA THR A 90 -2.57 12.13 20.59
C THR A 90 -3.34 10.82 20.82
N ALA A 91 -3.05 10.10 21.89
CA ALA A 91 -3.79 8.89 22.25
C ALA A 91 -5.31 9.15 22.41
N GLU A 92 -5.68 10.36 22.87
CA GLU A 92 -7.08 10.75 23.05
C GLU A 92 -7.89 10.77 21.74
N ASP A 93 -7.23 11.02 20.61
CA ASP A 93 -7.85 11.03 19.29
C ASP A 93 -8.32 9.63 18.82
N PHE A 94 -7.85 8.58 19.48
CA PHE A 94 -8.19 7.18 19.19
C PHE A 94 -9.22 6.61 20.16
N SER A 95 -9.83 7.43 21.01
CA SER A 95 -10.84 7.00 21.98
C SER A 95 -12.02 7.98 22.06
N ASP A 96 -13.23 7.47 21.82
CA ASP A 96 -14.46 8.23 22.00
C ASP A 96 -15.39 7.64 23.07
N GLY A 97 -14.89 6.65 23.80
CA GLY A 97 -15.59 6.00 24.92
C GLY A 97 -16.80 5.15 24.51
N ARG A 98 -16.91 4.78 23.24
CA ARG A 98 -18.02 3.96 22.69
C ARG A 98 -17.52 2.63 22.16
N PRO A 99 -18.38 1.59 22.19
CA PRO A 99 -18.09 0.37 21.45
C PRO A 99 -18.18 0.60 19.94
N HIS A 100 -17.30 -0.07 19.20
CA HIS A 100 -17.28 -0.05 17.74
C HIS A 100 -17.35 -1.46 17.17
N ALA A 101 -17.80 -1.58 15.93
CA ALA A 101 -17.87 -2.86 15.22
C ALA A 101 -16.48 -3.46 14.98
N VAL A 102 -16.41 -4.77 15.04
CA VAL A 102 -15.20 -5.57 14.81
C VAL A 102 -15.23 -6.14 13.40
N ILE A 103 -14.26 -5.72 12.59
CA ILE A 103 -14.05 -6.25 11.24
C ILE A 103 -13.32 -7.57 11.35
N GLY A 104 -14.00 -8.69 11.11
CA GLY A 104 -13.42 -10.04 11.12
C GLY A 104 -12.73 -10.35 9.80
N MET A 105 -11.42 -10.58 9.81
CA MET A 105 -10.69 -11.09 8.66
C MET A 105 -10.98 -12.57 8.45
N ILE A 106 -11.06 -13.01 7.20
CA ILE A 106 -11.21 -14.40 6.81
C ILE A 106 -9.88 -14.87 6.21
N PRO A 107 -9.22 -15.89 6.78
CA PRO A 107 -7.93 -16.35 6.28
C PRO A 107 -7.94 -16.67 4.78
N GLY A 108 -6.98 -16.07 4.04
CA GLY A 108 -6.85 -16.27 2.61
C GLY A 108 -7.81 -15.48 1.72
N GLU A 109 -8.71 -14.66 2.31
CA GLU A 109 -9.74 -13.92 1.58
C GLU A 109 -9.54 -12.41 1.73
N ILE A 110 -9.99 -11.66 0.73
CA ILE A 110 -10.06 -10.19 0.81
C ILE A 110 -11.38 -9.69 1.39
N VAL A 111 -12.39 -10.54 1.45
CA VAL A 111 -13.68 -10.24 2.09
C VAL A 111 -13.54 -10.35 3.60
N THR A 112 -14.43 -9.66 4.30
CA THR A 112 -14.48 -9.66 5.77
C THR A 112 -15.84 -10.13 6.25
N GLN A 113 -15.98 -10.27 7.55
CA GLN A 113 -17.25 -10.59 8.21
C GLN A 113 -17.48 -9.65 9.39
N ASP A 114 -18.72 -9.56 9.82
CA ASP A 114 -19.06 -8.92 11.09
C ASP A 114 -18.68 -9.86 12.23
N ALA A 115 -17.77 -9.43 13.10
CA ALA A 115 -17.31 -10.16 14.28
C ALA A 115 -17.86 -9.57 15.60
N GLY A 116 -18.92 -8.77 15.52
CA GLY A 116 -19.58 -8.15 16.67
C GLY A 116 -19.02 -6.79 17.04
N TYR A 117 -19.02 -6.48 18.32
CA TYR A 117 -18.59 -5.17 18.84
C TYR A 117 -17.55 -5.34 19.95
N ALA A 118 -16.67 -4.37 20.08
CA ALA A 118 -15.70 -4.25 21.17
C ALA A 118 -15.68 -2.80 21.69
N ASP A 119 -15.31 -2.62 22.95
CA ASP A 119 -15.15 -1.33 23.61
C ASP A 119 -13.70 -1.02 23.99
N HIS A 120 -12.82 -2.02 23.85
CA HIS A 120 -11.37 -1.89 24.05
C HIS A 120 -10.60 -2.89 23.20
N ALA A 121 -9.31 -2.63 22.98
CA ALA A 121 -8.42 -3.59 22.33
C ALA A 121 -8.07 -4.73 23.31
N ASP A 122 -8.11 -5.96 22.83
CA ASP A 122 -7.69 -7.17 23.54
C ASP A 122 -6.79 -8.01 22.61
N PRO A 123 -5.47 -7.72 22.60
CA PRO A 123 -4.53 -8.45 21.73
C PRO A 123 -4.45 -9.96 22.02
N GLU A 124 -4.82 -10.41 23.22
CA GLU A 124 -4.84 -11.84 23.54
C GLU A 124 -5.97 -12.56 22.78
N GLN A 125 -7.11 -11.89 22.59
CA GLN A 125 -8.23 -12.38 21.78
C GLN A 125 -8.14 -11.95 20.31
N ASP A 126 -7.01 -11.33 19.90
CA ASP A 126 -6.79 -10.79 18.56
C ASP A 126 -7.87 -9.74 18.17
N ILE A 127 -8.26 -8.92 19.12
CA ILE A 127 -9.13 -7.76 18.91
C ILE A 127 -8.25 -6.51 19.03
N LEU A 128 -7.99 -5.84 17.92
CA LEU A 128 -7.10 -4.70 17.83
C LEU A 128 -7.88 -3.45 17.41
N LYS A 129 -7.48 -2.30 17.89
CA LYS A 129 -8.05 -1.05 17.41
C LYS A 129 -7.53 -0.76 16.01
N ILE A 130 -8.42 -0.28 15.12
CA ILE A 130 -8.09 0.19 13.79
C ILE A 130 -8.69 1.57 13.58
N ALA A 131 -7.96 2.48 12.93
CA ALA A 131 -8.43 3.81 12.65
C ALA A 131 -8.03 4.28 11.24
N VAL A 132 -8.87 5.14 10.64
CA VAL A 132 -8.58 5.84 9.39
C VAL A 132 -8.64 7.33 9.63
N ILE A 133 -7.50 8.03 9.41
CA ILE A 133 -7.32 9.46 9.66
C ILE A 133 -7.30 10.21 8.34
N GLU A 134 -8.16 11.23 8.20
CA GLU A 134 -8.19 12.11 7.04
C GLU A 134 -6.91 12.95 6.98
N ARG A 135 -6.21 12.94 5.83
CA ARG A 135 -4.91 13.62 5.69
C ARG A 135 -4.82 14.73 4.64
N HIS A 136 -5.87 14.93 3.87
CA HIS A 136 -5.83 15.81 2.70
C HIS A 136 -6.26 17.25 3.00
N LYS A 137 -7.16 17.45 3.98
CA LYS A 137 -7.87 18.72 4.20
C LYS A 137 -7.82 19.22 5.64
N ASN A 138 -7.08 18.52 6.52
CA ASN A 138 -7.01 18.84 7.96
C ASN A 138 -8.41 18.96 8.61
N THR A 139 -9.30 18.03 8.29
CA THR A 139 -10.66 18.03 8.83
C THR A 139 -10.74 17.44 10.23
N HIS A 140 -9.68 16.81 10.70
CA HIS A 140 -9.62 16.06 11.96
C HIS A 140 -10.65 14.91 12.04
N HIS A 141 -11.10 14.40 10.89
CA HIS A 141 -11.97 13.23 10.86
C HIS A 141 -11.14 11.97 11.08
N ILE A 142 -11.47 11.22 12.13
CA ILE A 142 -10.85 9.95 12.49
C ILE A 142 -11.98 8.94 12.67
N GLY A 143 -12.04 7.94 11.79
CA GLY A 143 -12.97 6.83 11.94
C GLY A 143 -12.34 5.73 12.75
N LEU A 144 -13.04 5.27 13.78
CA LEU A 144 -12.62 4.24 14.71
C LEU A 144 -13.36 2.92 14.47
N GLY A 145 -12.71 1.81 14.77
CA GLY A 145 -13.24 0.47 14.71
C GLY A 145 -12.30 -0.53 15.35
N TYR A 146 -12.68 -1.81 15.29
CA TYR A 146 -11.80 -2.91 15.68
C TYR A 146 -11.61 -3.88 14.53
N ILE A 147 -10.49 -4.62 14.56
CA ILE A 147 -10.17 -5.68 13.61
C ILE A 147 -9.80 -6.95 14.36
N LYS A 148 -10.20 -8.10 13.83
CA LYS A 148 -9.85 -9.42 14.32
C LYS A 148 -9.24 -10.27 13.21
N GLY A 149 -8.19 -11.02 13.52
CA GLY A 149 -7.49 -11.87 12.56
C GLY A 149 -6.16 -11.30 12.09
N TYR A 150 -5.79 -10.07 12.54
CA TYR A 150 -4.54 -9.41 12.15
C TYR A 150 -3.33 -9.96 12.91
N GLY A 151 -3.50 -10.33 14.19
CA GLY A 151 -2.53 -11.07 15.00
C GLY A 151 -1.59 -10.23 15.84
N LEU A 152 -1.49 -8.90 15.61
CA LEU A 152 -0.58 -8.01 16.35
C LEU A 152 -0.76 -8.17 17.86
N LYS A 153 0.33 -8.29 18.63
CA LYS A 153 0.29 -8.47 20.09
C LYS A 153 0.68 -7.20 20.86
N ARG A 154 1.48 -6.35 20.25
CA ARG A 154 1.98 -5.11 20.85
C ARG A 154 2.35 -4.11 19.77
N GLY A 155 2.48 -2.83 20.12
CA GLY A 155 2.85 -1.79 19.17
C GLY A 155 1.75 -1.41 18.20
N ALA A 156 2.13 -0.79 17.08
CA ALA A 156 1.23 -0.35 16.02
C ALA A 156 1.87 -0.45 14.63
N VAL A 157 1.02 -0.60 13.62
CA VAL A 157 1.38 -0.57 12.19
C VAL A 157 0.53 0.47 11.50
N ALA A 158 1.15 1.40 10.79
CA ALA A 158 0.48 2.45 10.04
C ALA A 158 0.95 2.50 8.57
N THR A 159 0.07 2.91 7.68
CA THR A 159 0.40 3.18 6.28
C THR A 159 -0.47 4.27 5.69
N SER A 160 0.08 5.03 4.72
CA SER A 160 -0.66 5.97 3.88
C SER A 160 -1.14 5.34 2.56
N ILE A 161 -0.84 4.07 2.32
CA ILE A 161 -1.42 3.30 1.22
C ILE A 161 -2.74 2.71 1.69
N SER A 162 -3.84 3.38 1.40
CA SER A 162 -5.19 3.06 1.89
C SER A 162 -6.20 3.25 0.76
N HIS A 163 -6.65 2.19 0.16
CA HIS A 163 -7.52 2.23 -1.03
C HIS A 163 -8.91 2.79 -0.75
N ASP A 164 -9.48 3.63 -1.61
CA ASP A 164 -8.83 4.39 -2.72
C ASP A 164 -8.42 5.78 -2.27
N SER A 165 -8.81 6.17 -1.05
CA SER A 165 -8.70 7.53 -0.51
C SER A 165 -7.27 7.93 -0.15
N HIS A 166 -6.39 6.94 0.06
CA HIS A 166 -5.02 7.12 0.54
C HIS A 166 -4.93 8.02 1.79
N ASN A 167 -5.90 7.86 2.69
CA ASN A 167 -5.83 8.38 4.05
C ASN A 167 -4.82 7.57 4.89
N ILE A 168 -4.47 8.03 6.08
CA ILE A 168 -3.65 7.22 6.97
C ILE A 168 -4.54 6.15 7.58
N ILE A 169 -4.12 4.88 7.51
CA ILE A 169 -4.73 3.78 8.24
C ILE A 169 -3.73 3.23 9.25
N VAL A 170 -4.19 2.97 10.46
CA VAL A 170 -3.36 2.46 11.55
C VAL A 170 -4.10 1.39 12.32
N VAL A 171 -3.38 0.34 12.72
CA VAL A 171 -3.84 -0.69 13.66
C VAL A 171 -2.85 -0.76 14.82
N GLY A 172 -3.36 -0.92 16.03
CA GLY A 172 -2.50 -0.98 17.21
C GLY A 172 -3.10 -1.69 18.41
N ALA A 173 -2.21 -2.08 19.31
CA ALA A 173 -2.56 -2.64 20.61
C ALA A 173 -2.82 -1.55 21.65
N THR A 174 -2.23 -0.34 21.48
CA THR A 174 -2.40 0.82 22.34
C THR A 174 -2.65 2.09 21.54
N ASP A 175 -3.38 3.03 22.12
CA ASP A 175 -3.69 4.32 21.49
C ASP A 175 -2.43 5.19 21.35
N GLU A 176 -1.48 5.07 22.30
CA GLU A 176 -0.21 5.77 22.29
C GLU A 176 0.65 5.38 21.08
N ASP A 177 0.81 4.09 20.82
CA ASP A 177 1.59 3.62 19.68
C ASP A 177 0.87 3.92 18.34
N MET A 178 -0.46 3.89 18.33
CA MET A 178 -1.24 4.30 17.15
C MET A 178 -1.02 5.78 16.82
N ALA A 179 -1.06 6.66 17.82
CA ALA A 179 -0.79 8.08 17.65
C ALA A 179 0.64 8.32 17.17
N ALA A 180 1.61 7.66 17.78
CA ALA A 180 3.02 7.78 17.43
C ALA A 180 3.28 7.29 16.00
N ALA A 181 2.73 6.14 15.60
CA ALA A 181 2.86 5.60 14.25
C ALA A 181 2.21 6.51 13.19
N ALA A 182 1.02 7.03 13.45
CA ALA A 182 0.34 7.95 12.54
C ALA A 182 1.09 9.28 12.40
N ASN A 183 1.60 9.86 13.49
CA ASN A 183 2.43 11.06 13.46
C ASN A 183 3.72 10.83 12.66
N ARG A 184 4.33 9.65 12.79
CA ARG A 184 5.53 9.31 11.99
C ARG A 184 5.24 9.27 10.50
N ILE A 185 4.09 8.77 10.09
CA ILE A 185 3.63 8.84 8.69
C ILE A 185 3.48 10.30 8.23
N VAL A 186 2.96 11.18 9.08
CA VAL A 186 2.83 12.61 8.77
C VAL A 186 4.21 13.28 8.61
N GLU A 187 5.14 13.02 9.54
CA GLU A 187 6.52 13.53 9.49
C GLU A 187 7.24 13.12 8.19
N ASN A 188 7.10 11.87 7.80
CA ASN A 188 7.68 11.30 6.58
C ASN A 188 6.95 11.73 5.30
N ARG A 189 5.81 12.44 5.42
CA ARG A 189 4.90 12.79 4.30
C ARG A 189 4.38 11.56 3.56
N GLY A 190 4.21 10.46 4.28
CA GLY A 190 3.70 9.20 3.78
C GLY A 190 4.66 8.04 3.95
N GLY A 191 4.09 6.84 3.83
CA GLY A 191 4.87 5.61 3.93
C GLY A 191 4.19 4.53 4.73
N ILE A 192 5.04 3.70 5.30
CA ILE A 192 4.73 2.60 6.20
C ILE A 192 5.55 2.81 7.47
N THR A 193 4.97 2.55 8.64
CA THR A 193 5.67 2.61 9.93
C THR A 193 5.23 1.46 10.81
N VAL A 194 6.20 0.78 11.41
CA VAL A 194 6.03 -0.23 12.47
C VAL A 194 6.64 0.35 13.73
N MET A 195 5.87 0.40 14.81
CA MET A 195 6.24 1.12 16.04
C MET A 195 5.90 0.33 17.29
N GLU A 196 6.73 0.44 18.30
CA GLU A 196 6.47 -0.08 19.64
C GLU A 196 7.05 0.86 20.71
N ASN A 197 6.26 1.19 21.73
CA ASN A 197 6.65 2.08 22.84
C ASN A 197 7.23 3.42 22.36
N GLY A 198 6.65 4.00 21.30
CA GLY A 198 7.10 5.24 20.68
C GLY A 198 8.40 5.14 19.89
N GLN A 199 8.95 3.94 19.67
CA GLN A 199 10.16 3.71 18.88
C GLN A 199 9.80 3.12 17.51
N VAL A 200 10.39 3.68 16.46
CA VAL A 200 10.28 3.14 15.09
C VAL A 200 11.13 1.88 15.01
N LEU A 201 10.53 0.75 14.70
CA LEU A 201 11.20 -0.53 14.45
C LEU A 201 11.49 -0.73 12.97
N GLY A 202 10.54 -0.36 12.10
CA GLY A 202 10.68 -0.43 10.65
C GLY A 202 9.87 0.66 9.96
N GLU A 203 10.39 1.22 8.88
CA GLU A 203 9.68 2.23 8.11
C GLU A 203 10.06 2.22 6.62
N VAL A 204 9.11 2.64 5.79
CA VAL A 204 9.31 2.94 4.36
C VAL A 204 8.79 4.33 4.09
N THR A 205 9.64 5.24 3.65
CA THR A 205 9.23 6.60 3.31
C THR A 205 8.69 6.67 1.89
N LEU A 206 7.46 7.19 1.75
CA LEU A 206 6.78 7.39 0.48
C LEU A 206 6.36 8.86 0.34
N SER A 207 7.35 9.73 0.22
CA SER A 207 7.19 11.19 0.30
C SER A 207 6.47 11.81 -0.90
N ILE A 208 6.38 11.10 -2.03
CA ILE A 208 5.71 11.58 -3.24
C ILE A 208 4.23 11.18 -3.18
N ALA A 209 3.38 12.16 -2.95
CA ALA A 209 1.94 12.01 -2.81
C ALA A 209 1.51 11.03 -1.68
N GLY A 210 2.43 10.64 -0.81
CA GLY A 210 2.21 9.67 0.27
C GLY A 210 2.15 8.21 -0.18
N ILE A 211 2.51 7.90 -1.42
CA ILE A 211 2.36 6.57 -2.01
C ILE A 211 3.53 6.15 -2.92
N MET A 212 4.46 7.03 -3.18
CA MET A 212 5.65 6.76 -4.00
C MET A 212 6.90 7.32 -3.33
N SER A 213 8.06 6.72 -3.63
CA SER A 213 9.38 7.17 -3.17
C SER A 213 10.20 7.69 -4.33
N ASP A 214 11.13 8.60 -4.04
CA ASP A 214 12.22 9.02 -4.92
C ASP A 214 13.52 8.22 -4.67
N ASP A 215 13.51 7.31 -3.70
CA ASP A 215 14.57 6.33 -3.50
C ASP A 215 14.60 5.26 -4.60
N SER A 216 15.74 4.57 -4.71
CA SER A 216 15.87 3.45 -5.64
C SER A 216 14.97 2.26 -5.25
N LEU A 217 14.53 1.48 -6.25
CA LEU A 217 13.75 0.27 -6.02
C LEU A 217 14.40 -0.68 -5.01
N VAL A 218 15.74 -0.79 -5.05
CA VAL A 218 16.50 -1.67 -4.13
C VAL A 218 16.37 -1.18 -2.68
N MET A 219 16.49 0.13 -2.45
CA MET A 219 16.36 0.71 -1.11
C MET A 219 14.94 0.57 -0.57
N VAL A 220 13.93 0.89 -1.39
CA VAL A 220 12.52 0.75 -0.99
C VAL A 220 12.18 -0.71 -0.69
N ASN A 221 12.64 -1.65 -1.52
CA ASN A 221 12.37 -3.06 -1.30
C ASN A 221 13.06 -3.59 -0.03
N SER A 222 14.31 -3.20 0.23
CA SER A 222 15.00 -3.57 1.47
C SER A 222 14.25 -3.06 2.69
N ALA A 223 13.90 -1.77 2.71
CA ALA A 223 13.16 -1.16 3.82
C ALA A 223 11.77 -1.82 4.01
N LEU A 224 11.11 -2.22 2.92
CA LEU A 224 9.82 -2.91 3.00
C LEU A 224 9.94 -4.31 3.62
N GLU A 225 10.97 -5.08 3.26
CA GLU A 225 11.19 -6.41 3.86
C GLU A 225 11.58 -6.28 5.34
N ASP A 226 12.45 -5.32 5.70
CA ASP A 226 12.79 -5.03 7.09
C ASP A 226 11.53 -4.65 7.90
N ALA A 227 10.69 -3.77 7.38
CA ALA A 227 9.44 -3.37 8.03
C ALA A 227 8.45 -4.55 8.18
N LYS A 228 8.39 -5.48 7.20
CA LYS A 228 7.59 -6.70 7.32
C LYS A 228 8.08 -7.61 8.43
N ASP A 229 9.39 -7.82 8.50
CA ASP A 229 9.98 -8.66 9.54
C ASP A 229 9.69 -8.10 10.94
N GLU A 230 9.78 -6.79 11.13
CA GLU A 230 9.43 -6.12 12.38
C GLU A 230 7.92 -6.26 12.70
N ALA A 231 7.04 -6.08 11.71
CA ALA A 231 5.60 -6.29 11.92
C ALA A 231 5.29 -7.74 12.35
N PHE A 232 5.94 -8.72 11.74
CA PHE A 232 5.84 -10.13 12.16
C PHE A 232 6.45 -10.36 13.55
N GLY A 233 7.52 -9.63 13.90
CA GLY A 233 8.12 -9.63 15.24
C GLY A 233 7.17 -9.11 16.33
N LEU A 234 6.28 -8.18 15.99
CA LEU A 234 5.22 -7.69 16.86
C LEU A 234 3.99 -8.62 16.94
N GLY A 235 3.95 -9.69 16.16
CA GLY A 235 2.92 -10.73 16.21
C GLY A 235 1.93 -10.73 15.06
N VAL A 236 2.09 -9.87 14.05
CA VAL A 236 1.23 -9.92 12.86
C VAL A 236 1.26 -11.31 12.22
N SER A 237 0.10 -11.79 11.82
CA SER A 237 -0.07 -13.12 11.24
C SER A 237 0.78 -13.31 9.99
N ARG A 238 1.62 -14.35 9.94
CA ARG A 238 2.46 -14.66 8.76
C ARG A 238 1.66 -15.15 7.54
N GLY A 239 0.35 -15.33 7.69
CA GLY A 239 -0.55 -15.70 6.60
C GLY A 239 -1.08 -14.52 5.78
N ILE A 240 -0.69 -13.29 6.12
CA ILE A 240 -1.12 -12.07 5.44
C ILE A 240 0.09 -11.17 5.11
N ASP A 241 -0.09 -10.25 4.16
CA ASP A 241 0.82 -9.10 4.03
C ASP A 241 0.38 -8.01 5.00
N PRO A 242 1.23 -7.57 5.95
CA PRO A 242 0.84 -6.64 7.00
C PRO A 242 0.24 -5.33 6.47
N PHE A 243 0.81 -4.79 5.41
CA PHE A 243 0.51 -3.46 4.91
C PHE A 243 -0.59 -3.48 3.85
N MET A 244 -0.54 -4.43 2.92
CA MET A 244 -1.58 -4.59 1.90
C MET A 244 -2.93 -4.97 2.52
N THR A 245 -2.93 -5.77 3.57
CA THR A 245 -4.15 -6.10 4.31
C THR A 245 -4.83 -4.83 4.84
N LEU A 246 -4.08 -3.93 5.48
CA LEU A 246 -4.63 -2.65 5.96
C LEU A 246 -5.15 -1.79 4.82
N SER A 247 -4.42 -1.73 3.71
CA SER A 247 -4.82 -0.98 2.53
C SER A 247 -6.23 -1.35 2.05
N PHE A 248 -6.57 -2.64 2.03
CA PHE A 248 -7.89 -3.13 1.64
C PHE A 248 -8.96 -2.96 2.71
N MET A 249 -8.61 -2.83 3.99
CA MET A 249 -9.60 -2.56 5.04
C MET A 249 -10.32 -1.23 4.84
N ALA A 250 -9.69 -0.26 4.18
CA ALA A 250 -10.28 1.05 3.89
C ALA A 250 -11.06 1.12 2.56
N LEU A 251 -11.24 0.02 1.84
CA LEU A 251 -11.88 -0.02 0.52
C LEU A 251 -13.39 -0.37 0.63
N PRO A 252 -14.31 0.62 0.70
CA PRO A 252 -15.72 0.41 1.04
C PRO A 252 -16.56 -0.15 -0.12
N VAL A 253 -15.97 -0.98 -0.96
CA VAL A 253 -16.64 -1.70 -2.07
C VAL A 253 -16.51 -3.22 -1.96
N ILE A 254 -15.65 -3.71 -1.05
CA ILE A 254 -15.49 -5.14 -0.81
C ILE A 254 -16.27 -5.52 0.46
N PRO A 255 -17.24 -6.47 0.42
CA PRO A 255 -18.00 -6.86 1.57
C PRO A 255 -17.13 -7.63 2.60
N SER A 256 -17.58 -7.72 3.87
CA SER A 256 -18.79 -7.16 4.47
C SER A 256 -18.54 -5.77 5.10
N LEU A 257 -17.64 -5.70 6.09
CA LEU A 257 -17.32 -4.48 6.83
C LEU A 257 -15.99 -3.87 6.36
N ARG A 258 -15.97 -2.55 6.28
CA ARG A 258 -14.78 -1.74 5.97
C ARG A 258 -14.73 -0.55 6.90
N ILE A 259 -13.57 0.13 6.93
CA ILE A 259 -13.40 1.34 7.73
C ILE A 259 -13.08 2.55 6.84
N THR A 260 -13.66 3.68 7.18
CA THR A 260 -13.40 4.98 6.53
C THR A 260 -13.10 6.03 7.58
N THR A 261 -12.81 7.26 7.18
CA THR A 261 -12.66 8.40 8.11
C THR A 261 -13.93 8.73 8.92
N ARG A 262 -15.04 8.05 8.68
CA ARG A 262 -16.31 8.21 9.39
C ARG A 262 -16.66 7.02 10.30
N GLY A 263 -15.77 6.05 10.41
CA GLY A 263 -15.98 4.80 11.17
C GLY A 263 -16.23 3.60 10.27
N VAL A 264 -16.75 2.54 10.89
CA VAL A 264 -17.00 1.26 10.22
C VAL A 264 -18.22 1.38 9.31
N PHE A 265 -18.09 0.87 8.10
CA PHE A 265 -19.10 0.90 7.05
C PHE A 265 -19.48 -0.53 6.65
N ASP A 266 -20.75 -0.84 6.73
CA ASP A 266 -21.33 -2.08 6.20
C ASP A 266 -21.60 -1.89 4.70
N VAL A 267 -20.78 -2.54 3.88
CA VAL A 267 -20.84 -2.47 2.43
C VAL A 267 -22.13 -3.09 1.90
N SER A 268 -22.64 -4.12 2.56
CA SER A 268 -23.85 -4.84 2.11
C SER A 268 -25.12 -4.00 2.30
N SER A 269 -25.24 -3.33 3.44
CA SER A 269 -26.37 -2.44 3.72
C SER A 269 -26.14 -1.00 3.30
N GLN A 270 -24.91 -0.64 2.88
CA GLN A 270 -24.51 0.72 2.50
C GLN A 270 -24.69 1.75 3.64
N ARG A 271 -24.35 1.38 4.87
CA ARG A 271 -24.55 2.22 6.08
C ARG A 271 -23.32 2.20 6.99
N TYR A 272 -23.13 3.29 7.71
CA TYR A 272 -22.24 3.34 8.86
C TYR A 272 -22.89 2.69 10.07
N ILE A 273 -22.12 1.95 10.85
CA ILE A 273 -22.56 1.20 12.02
C ILE A 273 -21.70 1.51 13.25
#